data_1d073033123950a136e3c09ea62fdab3
#
_entry.id   1d073033123950a136e3c09ea62fdab3
#
_cell.length_a   1.000
_cell.length_b   1.000
_cell.length_c   1.000
_cell.angle_alpha   90.00
_cell.angle_beta   90.00
_cell.angle_gamma   90.00
#
_symmetry.space_group_name_H-M   'P 1'
#
loop_
_entity.id
_entity.type
_entity.pdbx_description
1 polymer ?
#
loop_
_entity_poly.entity_id
_entity_poly.type
_entity_poly.pdbx_seq_one_letter_code
_entity_poly.pdbx_strand_id
1 'polypeptide(L)'
;MDLISTSSELAASCARLASHEVITVDTEFLRETTYYPLLCVVQMASADEAVVVDALADGLDLKPFFELMANEKVLKVFHAARQDIEIIFHLAATIPHPIFDTQVAAMVLGYGDSIAYDQLVERITGYRPDKTHRFTDWSRRPLSAEQIHYAVSDVTHLRDVFAALDADLKKRSRNDWVSEEMEVLTSPKTYDFHPERAWERLKTRVRKPRELAVLMEVAAWREQEAQSRDVPRSRVLKDDAVGDIATHAPTSLERLAGLRSLPKGFDRSKWGADIVAAVQRGLARDPATLPKIEKPRGNSNGAAIVELLKVLLRMTSERHAVASKVIATVDDLERIAGDDHADVPALSGWRRELFGEKALALKHGKLALAIEKGKVAAVERD
;
A
#
# COMPACT_ATOMS: atom_id res chain seq x y z
N MET A 1 3.44 0.52 33.49
CA MET A 1 4.19 0.98 32.30
C MET A 1 3.69 2.38 32.03
N ASP A 2 4.56 3.36 31.99
CA ASP A 2 4.17 4.76 31.94
C ASP A 2 4.01 5.18 30.47
N LEU A 3 2.93 5.93 30.18
CA LEU A 3 2.68 6.55 28.90
C LEU A 3 3.62 7.76 28.76
N ILE A 4 4.46 7.77 27.74
CA ILE A 4 5.36 8.87 27.44
C ILE A 4 4.54 10.04 26.88
N SER A 5 4.61 11.17 27.55
CA SER A 5 3.89 12.40 27.17
C SER A 5 4.78 13.64 27.14
N THR A 6 6.09 13.52 27.38
CA THR A 6 7.02 14.63 27.36
C THR A 6 8.17 14.38 26.38
N SER A 7 8.68 15.45 25.76
CA SER A 7 9.79 15.38 24.81
C SER A 7 11.08 14.83 25.43
N SER A 8 11.32 15.10 26.73
CA SER A 8 12.50 14.58 27.44
C SER A 8 12.43 13.06 27.65
N GLU A 9 11.27 12.52 28.03
CA GLU A 9 11.07 11.08 28.18
C GLU A 9 11.18 10.37 26.84
N LEU A 10 10.59 10.95 25.79
CA LEU A 10 10.71 10.42 24.43
C LEU A 10 12.16 10.37 23.96
N ALA A 11 12.91 11.46 24.14
CA ALA A 11 14.31 11.52 23.76
C ALA A 11 15.16 10.47 24.51
N ALA A 12 14.94 10.32 25.83
CA ALA A 12 15.63 9.31 26.64
C ALA A 12 15.30 7.87 26.18
N SER A 13 14.05 7.59 25.87
CA SER A 13 13.62 6.27 25.37
C SER A 13 14.18 6.00 23.97
N CYS A 14 14.11 6.96 23.05
CA CYS A 14 14.70 6.80 21.72
C CYS A 14 16.22 6.58 21.78
N ALA A 15 16.92 7.22 22.70
CA ALA A 15 18.35 7.01 22.90
C ALA A 15 18.68 5.57 23.39
N ARG A 16 17.85 5.01 24.28
CA ARG A 16 18.01 3.60 24.71
C ARG A 16 17.67 2.64 23.58
N LEU A 17 16.55 2.84 22.88
CA LEU A 17 16.15 2.03 21.73
C LEU A 17 17.20 2.06 20.62
N ALA A 18 17.85 3.18 20.37
CA ALA A 18 18.91 3.32 19.38
C ALA A 18 20.20 2.52 19.70
N SER A 19 20.35 1.98 20.93
CA SER A 19 21.45 1.10 21.28
C SER A 19 21.25 -0.37 20.85
N HIS A 20 20.05 -0.70 20.38
CA HIS A 20 19.70 -2.04 19.89
C HIS A 20 19.81 -2.14 18.37
N GLU A 21 20.18 -3.30 17.86
CA GLU A 21 20.23 -3.55 16.41
C GLU A 21 18.84 -3.64 15.77
N VAL A 22 17.83 -4.02 16.56
CA VAL A 22 16.45 -4.26 16.11
C VAL A 22 15.46 -3.67 17.10
N ILE A 23 14.49 -2.93 16.60
CA ILE A 23 13.31 -2.50 17.34
C ILE A 23 12.04 -2.85 16.56
N THR A 24 10.95 -3.07 17.28
CA THR A 24 9.61 -3.18 16.69
C THR A 24 8.88 -1.88 16.85
N VAL A 25 8.09 -1.51 15.85
CA VAL A 25 7.36 -0.25 15.81
C VAL A 25 5.95 -0.49 15.28
N ASP A 26 4.99 0.20 15.86
CA ASP A 26 3.62 0.25 15.38
C ASP A 26 3.04 1.64 15.65
N THR A 27 1.96 2.02 14.96
CA THR A 27 1.28 3.30 15.16
C THR A 27 -0.23 3.15 15.18
N GLU A 28 -0.88 3.95 16.03
CA GLU A 28 -2.32 4.10 16.00
C GLU A 28 -2.70 5.50 15.53
N PHE A 29 -3.65 5.58 14.63
CA PHE A 29 -3.99 6.83 13.95
C PHE A 29 -5.48 6.89 13.54
N LEU A 30 -5.95 8.10 13.26
CA LEU A 30 -7.25 8.35 12.63
C LEU A 30 -7.07 8.82 11.19
N ARG A 31 -7.90 8.27 10.27
CA ARG A 31 -7.87 8.68 8.86
C ARG A 31 -9.27 8.80 8.22
N GLU A 32 -10.33 8.60 8.98
CA GLU A 32 -11.70 8.55 8.44
C GLU A 32 -12.24 9.93 8.02
N THR A 33 -11.78 10.98 8.69
CA THR A 33 -12.31 12.34 8.54
C THR A 33 -11.34 13.32 7.90
N THR A 34 -10.08 12.96 7.75
CA THR A 34 -8.98 13.79 7.25
C THR A 34 -8.40 13.22 5.96
N TYR A 35 -7.66 14.04 5.22
CA TYR A 35 -6.85 13.59 4.08
C TYR A 35 -5.58 12.91 4.56
N TYR A 36 -4.88 13.54 5.50
CA TYR A 36 -3.71 12.99 6.14
C TYR A 36 -4.09 12.22 7.41
N PRO A 37 -3.49 11.06 7.65
CA PRO A 37 -3.73 10.36 8.91
C PRO A 37 -3.24 11.20 10.10
N LEU A 38 -4.07 11.30 11.15
CA LEU A 38 -3.70 11.92 12.41
C LEU A 38 -3.00 10.87 13.29
N LEU A 39 -1.70 10.99 13.50
CA LEU A 39 -0.96 10.12 14.42
C LEU A 39 -1.44 10.35 15.85
N CYS A 40 -1.89 9.30 16.50
CA CYS A 40 -2.41 9.36 17.87
C CYS A 40 -1.48 8.72 18.90
N VAL A 41 -0.91 7.55 18.56
CA VAL A 41 -0.03 6.80 19.47
C VAL A 41 1.12 6.20 18.66
N VAL A 42 2.31 6.16 19.24
CA VAL A 42 3.45 5.40 18.73
C VAL A 42 3.84 4.35 19.75
N GLN A 43 4.02 3.12 19.30
CA GLN A 43 4.52 2.03 20.11
C GLN A 43 5.89 1.60 19.60
N MET A 44 6.83 1.38 20.49
CA MET A 44 8.16 0.87 20.16
C MET A 44 8.62 -0.13 21.21
N ALA A 45 9.32 -1.18 20.75
CA ALA A 45 9.96 -2.09 21.69
C ALA A 45 11.33 -2.57 21.21
N SER A 46 12.22 -2.80 22.16
CA SER A 46 13.48 -3.56 22.00
C SER A 46 13.38 -4.88 22.75
N ALA A 47 14.51 -5.60 22.89
CA ALA A 47 14.57 -6.80 23.71
C ALA A 47 14.26 -6.49 25.19
N ASP A 48 14.64 -5.31 25.68
CA ASP A 48 14.68 -4.97 27.09
C ASP A 48 13.51 -4.10 27.54
N GLU A 49 12.92 -3.31 26.64
CA GLU A 49 11.84 -2.40 26.99
C GLU A 49 10.76 -2.34 25.90
N ALA A 50 9.56 -1.92 26.30
CA ALA A 50 8.50 -1.51 25.41
C ALA A 50 7.92 -0.17 25.91
N VAL A 51 7.67 0.76 25.01
CA VAL A 51 7.18 2.10 25.32
C VAL A 51 5.97 2.46 24.47
N VAL A 52 5.07 3.24 25.05
CA VAL A 52 3.90 3.83 24.35
C VAL A 52 4.01 5.34 24.49
N VAL A 53 3.89 6.04 23.37
CA VAL A 53 4.03 7.50 23.28
C VAL A 53 2.68 8.09 22.93
N ASP A 54 2.19 9.05 23.73
CA ASP A 54 1.04 9.85 23.40
C ASP A 54 1.44 10.95 22.38
N ALA A 55 1.28 10.65 21.10
CA ALA A 55 1.65 11.59 20.04
C ALA A 55 0.79 12.86 20.01
N LEU A 56 -0.32 12.89 20.76
CA LEU A 56 -1.22 14.06 20.89
C LEU A 56 -0.98 14.86 22.19
N ALA A 57 0.02 14.48 23.00
CA ALA A 57 0.32 15.21 24.23
C ALA A 57 0.77 16.64 23.93
N ASP A 58 0.28 17.60 24.70
CA ASP A 58 0.57 19.02 24.53
C ASP A 58 2.07 19.31 24.62
N GLY A 59 2.62 19.94 23.60
CA GLY A 59 4.03 20.34 23.55
C GLY A 59 5.03 19.20 23.34
N LEU A 60 4.58 17.99 23.03
CA LEU A 60 5.45 16.88 22.68
C LEU A 60 6.12 17.11 21.30
N ASP A 61 7.46 17.11 21.29
CA ASP A 61 8.24 17.09 20.05
C ASP A 61 8.59 15.66 19.65
N LEU A 62 8.06 15.21 18.52
CA LEU A 62 8.28 13.87 17.95
C LEU A 62 9.63 13.74 17.21
N LYS A 63 10.45 14.80 17.15
CA LYS A 63 11.74 14.77 16.47
C LYS A 63 12.64 13.59 16.88
N PRO A 64 12.80 13.25 18.18
CA PRO A 64 13.60 12.07 18.58
C PRO A 64 13.10 10.75 17.97
N PHE A 65 11.78 10.57 17.82
CA PHE A 65 11.19 9.42 17.14
C PHE A 65 11.57 9.40 15.65
N PHE A 66 11.44 10.53 14.95
CA PHE A 66 11.81 10.59 13.53
C PHE A 66 13.30 10.38 13.29
N GLU A 67 14.17 10.86 14.18
CA GLU A 67 15.61 10.60 14.16
C GLU A 67 15.91 9.10 14.36
N LEU A 68 15.19 8.42 15.26
CA LEU A 68 15.29 6.97 15.43
C LEU A 68 14.82 6.21 14.18
N MET A 69 13.75 6.66 13.53
CA MET A 69 13.28 6.06 12.27
C MET A 69 14.29 6.22 11.12
N ALA A 70 15.03 7.32 11.09
CA ALA A 70 16.10 7.57 10.12
C ALA A 70 17.42 6.88 10.45
N ASN A 71 17.58 6.30 11.64
CA ASN A 71 18.84 5.68 12.07
C ASN A 71 19.12 4.38 11.32
N GLU A 72 20.06 4.42 10.38
CA GLU A 72 20.44 3.28 9.54
C GLU A 72 21.08 2.09 10.28
N LYS A 73 21.50 2.29 11.53
CA LYS A 73 22.08 1.23 12.37
C LYS A 73 21.04 0.38 13.09
N VAL A 74 19.81 0.81 13.10
CA VAL A 74 18.69 0.16 13.80
C VAL A 74 17.68 -0.36 12.78
N LEU A 75 17.44 -1.66 12.74
CA LEU A 75 16.38 -2.26 11.95
C LEU A 75 15.02 -1.99 12.60
N LYS A 76 14.11 -1.35 11.88
CA LYS A 76 12.73 -1.11 12.31
C LYS A 76 11.82 -2.20 11.75
N VAL A 77 11.21 -2.96 12.64
CA VAL A 77 10.29 -4.06 12.30
C VAL A 77 8.85 -3.58 12.45
N PHE A 78 8.08 -3.75 11.40
CA PHE A 78 6.64 -3.42 11.32
C PHE A 78 5.81 -4.62 10.89
N HIS A 79 4.50 -4.48 10.98
CA HIS A 79 3.55 -5.37 10.31
C HIS A 79 2.62 -4.57 9.40
N ALA A 80 2.68 -4.78 8.07
CA ALA A 80 1.94 -4.01 7.07
C ALA A 80 2.28 -2.50 7.08
N ALA A 81 3.55 -2.17 7.14
CA ALA A 81 4.17 -0.87 7.40
C ALA A 81 3.73 0.32 6.54
N ARG A 82 3.03 0.10 5.44
CA ARG A 82 2.77 1.15 4.44
C ARG A 82 2.10 2.40 4.99
N GLN A 83 1.15 2.24 5.93
CA GLN A 83 0.43 3.37 6.51
C GLN A 83 1.27 4.10 7.55
N ASP A 84 2.06 3.37 8.33
CA ASP A 84 2.99 3.95 9.31
C ASP A 84 4.06 4.78 8.62
N ILE A 85 4.63 4.27 7.51
CA ILE A 85 5.60 5.01 6.70
C ILE A 85 4.96 6.25 6.06
N GLU A 86 3.70 6.15 5.56
CA GLU A 86 2.95 7.29 5.02
C GLU A 86 2.84 8.42 6.06
N ILE A 87 2.53 8.06 7.31
CA ILE A 87 2.41 9.00 8.43
C ILE A 87 3.76 9.66 8.74
N ILE A 88 4.81 8.85 8.90
CA ILE A 88 6.16 9.33 9.21
C ILE A 88 6.67 10.25 8.08
N PHE A 89 6.47 9.85 6.83
CA PHE A 89 6.84 10.64 5.67
C PHE A 89 6.09 11.97 5.60
N HIS A 90 4.79 11.95 5.87
CA HIS A 90 3.98 13.17 5.89
C HIS A 90 4.43 14.15 7.00
N LEU A 91 4.71 13.65 8.20
CA LEU A 91 5.04 14.49 9.36
C LEU A 91 6.49 15.01 9.35
N ALA A 92 7.42 14.24 8.80
CA ALA A 92 8.85 14.53 8.91
C ALA A 92 9.63 14.45 7.59
N ALA A 93 8.97 14.18 6.45
CA ALA A 93 9.62 13.91 5.15
C ALA A 93 10.72 12.82 5.25
N THR A 94 10.56 11.89 6.22
CA THR A 94 11.52 10.82 6.53
C THR A 94 10.92 9.47 6.14
N ILE A 95 11.69 8.64 5.44
CA ILE A 95 11.38 7.24 5.22
C ILE A 95 12.17 6.42 6.23
N PRO A 96 11.52 5.61 7.10
CA PRO A 96 12.23 4.69 7.98
C PRO A 96 13.14 3.75 7.18
N HIS A 97 14.40 3.62 7.58
CA HIS A 97 15.36 2.73 6.94
C HIS A 97 16.49 2.36 7.92
N PRO A 98 16.97 1.07 7.93
CA PRO A 98 16.34 -0.08 7.25
C PRO A 98 15.04 -0.51 7.92
N ILE A 99 14.17 -1.19 7.15
CA ILE A 99 12.90 -1.75 7.65
C ILE A 99 12.78 -3.23 7.36
N PHE A 100 11.92 -3.89 8.15
CA PHE A 100 11.45 -5.25 7.90
C PHE A 100 9.93 -5.31 8.13
N ASP A 101 9.18 -5.66 7.09
CA ASP A 101 7.74 -5.84 7.19
C ASP A 101 7.40 -7.33 7.34
N THR A 102 6.87 -7.69 8.51
CA THR A 102 6.54 -9.09 8.83
C THR A 102 5.38 -9.63 8.00
N GLN A 103 4.49 -8.78 7.46
CA GLN A 103 3.44 -9.23 6.53
C GLN A 103 4.05 -9.63 5.19
N VAL A 104 5.00 -8.86 4.67
CA VAL A 104 5.73 -9.17 3.44
C VAL A 104 6.56 -10.44 3.62
N ALA A 105 7.29 -10.56 4.72
CA ALA A 105 8.06 -11.77 5.04
C ALA A 105 7.15 -13.01 5.11
N ALA A 106 5.98 -12.88 5.75
CA ALA A 106 4.98 -13.93 5.83
C ALA A 106 4.45 -14.34 4.43
N MET A 107 4.26 -13.38 3.50
CA MET A 107 3.89 -13.69 2.11
C MET A 107 4.98 -14.50 1.41
N VAL A 108 6.25 -14.13 1.56
CA VAL A 108 7.41 -14.84 0.98
C VAL A 108 7.57 -16.25 1.58
N LEU A 109 7.13 -16.46 2.80
CA LEU A 109 7.18 -17.74 3.50
C LEU A 109 5.91 -18.60 3.34
N GLY A 110 4.88 -18.10 2.62
CA GLY A 110 3.68 -18.86 2.28
C GLY A 110 2.58 -18.87 3.34
N TYR A 111 2.56 -17.88 4.24
CA TYR A 111 1.48 -17.71 5.20
C TYR A 111 0.18 -17.15 4.59
N GLY A 112 0.19 -16.84 3.28
CA GLY A 112 -0.95 -16.29 2.52
C GLY A 112 -0.68 -14.88 1.98
N ASP A 113 -1.63 -14.36 1.16
CA ASP A 113 -1.45 -13.10 0.40
C ASP A 113 -1.52 -11.81 1.27
N SER A 114 -2.04 -11.90 2.50
CA SER A 114 -2.18 -10.77 3.42
C SER A 114 -2.65 -11.29 4.77
N ILE A 115 -1.76 -11.97 5.50
CA ILE A 115 -2.12 -12.47 6.83
C ILE A 115 -2.27 -11.29 7.80
N ALA A 116 -3.32 -11.29 8.61
CA ALA A 116 -3.51 -10.31 9.65
C ALA A 116 -2.53 -10.56 10.82
N TYR A 117 -2.15 -9.48 11.49
CA TYR A 117 -1.18 -9.52 12.60
C TYR A 117 -1.51 -10.58 13.65
N ASP A 118 -2.72 -10.56 14.17
CA ASP A 118 -3.20 -11.49 15.18
C ASP A 118 -3.13 -12.95 14.75
N GLN A 119 -3.45 -13.24 13.49
CA GLN A 119 -3.36 -14.59 12.94
C GLN A 119 -1.89 -15.03 12.78
N LEU A 120 -1.01 -14.10 12.44
CA LEU A 120 0.41 -14.37 12.32
C LEU A 120 1.03 -14.66 13.70
N VAL A 121 0.72 -13.84 14.70
CA VAL A 121 1.13 -14.05 16.10
C VAL A 121 0.63 -15.41 16.58
N GLU A 122 -0.67 -15.73 16.41
CA GLU A 122 -1.26 -17.00 16.86
C GLU A 122 -0.55 -18.21 16.21
N ARG A 123 -0.26 -18.13 14.91
CA ARG A 123 0.43 -19.22 14.18
C ARG A 123 1.87 -19.44 14.62
N ILE A 124 2.57 -18.38 14.98
CA ILE A 124 4.01 -18.46 15.32
C ILE A 124 4.20 -18.73 16.80
N THR A 125 3.46 -18.04 17.68
CA THR A 125 3.68 -18.08 19.13
C THR A 125 2.68 -18.96 19.89
N GLY A 126 1.56 -19.32 19.25
CA GLY A 126 0.44 -19.98 19.93
C GLY A 126 -0.40 -19.04 20.80
N TYR A 127 0.01 -17.79 20.94
CA TYR A 127 -0.75 -16.77 21.69
C TYR A 127 -1.78 -16.09 20.78
N ARG A 128 -2.99 -15.90 21.29
CA ARG A 128 -4.05 -15.23 20.56
C ARG A 128 -4.23 -13.81 21.11
N PRO A 129 -3.80 -12.76 20.36
CA PRO A 129 -3.96 -11.38 20.78
C PRO A 129 -5.43 -10.98 20.95
N ASP A 130 -5.70 -10.14 21.94
CA ASP A 130 -7.01 -9.50 22.09
C ASP A 130 -7.17 -8.42 21.01
N LYS A 131 -8.33 -8.40 20.34
CA LYS A 131 -8.65 -7.47 19.26
C LYS A 131 -9.63 -6.36 19.67
N THR A 132 -10.05 -6.35 20.93
CA THR A 132 -11.15 -5.50 21.41
C THR A 132 -10.90 -4.01 21.15
N HIS A 133 -9.61 -3.60 21.17
CA HIS A 133 -9.23 -2.20 21.03
C HIS A 133 -8.78 -1.77 19.64
N ARG A 134 -8.72 -2.68 18.66
CA ARG A 134 -8.23 -2.41 17.29
C ARG A 134 -8.95 -1.25 16.58
N PHE A 135 -10.25 -1.07 16.86
CA PHE A 135 -11.09 -0.06 16.19
C PHE A 135 -11.62 0.99 17.17
N THR A 136 -10.92 1.23 18.27
CA THR A 136 -11.27 2.30 19.21
C THR A 136 -10.85 3.67 18.66
N ASP A 137 -11.48 4.72 19.18
CA ASP A 137 -11.08 6.09 18.86
C ASP A 137 -9.79 6.45 19.61
N TRP A 138 -8.66 6.31 18.94
CA TRP A 138 -7.33 6.57 19.49
C TRP A 138 -7.04 8.05 19.73
N SER A 139 -7.87 8.97 19.26
CA SER A 139 -7.72 10.41 19.56
C SER A 139 -8.24 10.83 20.93
N ARG A 140 -9.08 10.00 21.55
CA ARG A 140 -9.64 10.30 22.87
C ARG A 140 -8.59 10.26 23.96
N ARG A 141 -8.71 11.19 24.91
CA ARG A 141 -7.84 11.26 26.09
C ARG A 141 -8.69 11.32 27.37
N PRO A 142 -8.21 10.72 28.48
CA PRO A 142 -6.99 9.90 28.55
C PRO A 142 -7.15 8.54 27.85
N LEU A 143 -6.04 7.92 27.45
CA LEU A 143 -6.04 6.53 26.99
C LEU A 143 -6.39 5.60 28.17
N SER A 144 -7.17 4.56 27.91
CA SER A 144 -7.47 3.57 28.95
C SER A 144 -6.27 2.63 29.17
N ALA A 145 -6.25 1.97 30.34
CA ALA A 145 -5.22 0.98 30.66
C ALA A 145 -5.22 -0.18 29.66
N GLU A 146 -6.42 -0.57 29.19
CA GLU A 146 -6.60 -1.63 28.19
C GLU A 146 -6.05 -1.22 26.82
N GLN A 147 -6.25 0.06 26.40
CA GLN A 147 -5.65 0.59 25.17
C GLN A 147 -4.12 0.60 25.24
N ILE A 148 -3.54 1.04 26.36
CA ILE A 148 -2.10 1.01 26.56
C ILE A 148 -1.57 -0.43 26.55
N HIS A 149 -2.27 -1.36 27.20
CA HIS A 149 -1.90 -2.77 27.19
C HIS A 149 -1.95 -3.37 25.79
N TYR A 150 -2.99 -3.08 25.02
CA TYR A 150 -3.13 -3.47 23.62
C TYR A 150 -1.93 -2.94 22.80
N ALA A 151 -1.65 -1.64 22.86
CA ALA A 151 -0.56 -1.00 22.14
C ALA A 151 0.82 -1.61 22.44
N VAL A 152 1.07 -1.94 23.73
CA VAL A 152 2.30 -2.66 24.14
C VAL A 152 2.37 -4.06 23.55
N SER A 153 1.24 -4.78 23.56
CA SER A 153 1.21 -6.17 23.09
C SER A 153 1.53 -6.27 21.59
N ASP A 154 1.13 -5.27 20.80
CA ASP A 154 1.37 -5.26 19.37
C ASP A 154 2.87 -5.20 19.05
N VAL A 155 3.66 -4.43 19.77
CA VAL A 155 5.11 -4.38 19.53
C VAL A 155 5.89 -5.48 20.24
N THR A 156 5.42 -6.01 21.38
CA THR A 156 6.14 -7.07 22.10
C THR A 156 6.04 -8.42 21.41
N HIS A 157 4.86 -8.81 20.94
CA HIS A 157 4.70 -10.04 20.16
C HIS A 157 5.32 -9.95 18.77
N LEU A 158 5.42 -8.74 18.22
CA LEU A 158 6.06 -8.52 16.92
C LEU A 158 7.53 -8.90 16.93
N ARG A 159 8.22 -8.83 18.08
CA ARG A 159 9.61 -9.31 18.24
C ARG A 159 9.71 -10.81 18.01
N ASP A 160 8.81 -11.58 18.62
CA ASP A 160 8.80 -13.05 18.50
C ASP A 160 8.48 -13.46 17.07
N VAL A 161 7.52 -12.75 16.44
CA VAL A 161 7.17 -12.94 15.02
C VAL A 161 8.36 -12.66 14.12
N PHE A 162 9.05 -11.53 14.33
CA PHE A 162 10.24 -11.18 13.56
C PHE A 162 11.32 -12.26 13.68
N ALA A 163 11.66 -12.66 14.91
CA ALA A 163 12.71 -13.64 15.14
C ALA A 163 12.44 -14.99 14.44
N ALA A 164 11.17 -15.44 14.47
CA ALA A 164 10.77 -16.67 13.81
C ALA A 164 10.82 -16.57 12.28
N LEU A 165 10.29 -15.45 11.70
CA LEU A 165 10.29 -15.26 10.26
C LEU A 165 11.70 -15.06 9.71
N ASP A 166 12.55 -14.28 10.37
CA ASP A 166 13.94 -14.06 9.98
C ASP A 166 14.74 -15.38 9.96
N ALA A 167 14.55 -16.22 10.98
CA ALA A 167 15.17 -17.55 11.05
C ALA A 167 14.71 -18.46 9.89
N ASP A 168 13.40 -18.45 9.54
CA ASP A 168 12.87 -19.27 8.45
C ASP A 168 13.29 -18.74 7.06
N LEU A 169 13.37 -17.41 6.89
CA LEU A 169 13.93 -16.78 5.69
C LEU A 169 15.39 -17.17 5.46
N LYS A 170 16.22 -17.09 6.49
CA LYS A 170 17.63 -17.51 6.45
C LYS A 170 17.75 -18.99 6.08
N LYS A 171 16.95 -19.85 6.72
CA LYS A 171 16.92 -21.30 6.44
C LYS A 171 16.54 -21.61 4.99
N ARG A 172 15.62 -20.83 4.39
CA ARG A 172 15.15 -21.02 3.00
C ARG A 172 15.94 -20.19 1.98
N SER A 173 16.94 -19.40 2.40
CA SER A 173 17.70 -18.48 1.54
C SER A 173 16.80 -17.50 0.75
N ARG A 174 15.82 -16.90 1.43
CA ARG A 174 14.82 -15.98 0.82
C ARG A 174 14.93 -14.54 1.32
N ASN A 175 16.01 -14.18 2.01
CA ASN A 175 16.18 -12.80 2.52
C ASN A 175 16.15 -11.78 1.41
N ASP A 176 16.81 -12.05 0.27
CA ASP A 176 16.86 -11.15 -0.87
C ASP A 176 15.47 -10.87 -1.46
N TRP A 177 14.55 -11.87 -1.39
CA TRP A 177 13.17 -11.69 -1.86
C TRP A 177 12.41 -10.67 -1.01
N VAL A 178 12.64 -10.66 0.30
CA VAL A 178 12.05 -9.68 1.20
C VAL A 178 12.71 -8.31 0.99
N SER A 179 14.03 -8.26 0.78
CA SER A 179 14.74 -6.99 0.56
C SER A 179 14.23 -6.23 -0.65
N GLU A 180 13.96 -6.91 -1.77
CA GLU A 180 13.36 -6.29 -2.96
C GLU A 180 11.98 -5.66 -2.67
N GLU A 181 11.14 -6.30 -1.85
CA GLU A 181 9.85 -5.74 -1.46
C GLU A 181 10.01 -4.54 -0.52
N MET A 182 11.04 -4.56 0.36
CA MET A 182 11.34 -3.42 1.22
C MET A 182 11.78 -2.19 0.42
N GLU A 183 12.50 -2.36 -0.70
CA GLU A 183 12.85 -1.25 -1.59
C GLU A 183 11.61 -0.52 -2.13
N VAL A 184 10.54 -1.26 -2.44
CA VAL A 184 9.27 -0.66 -2.87
C VAL A 184 8.63 0.14 -1.72
N LEU A 185 8.62 -0.44 -0.50
CA LEU A 185 8.06 0.23 0.68
C LEU A 185 8.88 1.44 1.11
N THR A 186 10.19 1.43 0.93
CA THR A 186 11.06 2.56 1.29
C THR A 186 11.25 3.58 0.16
N SER A 187 10.58 3.40 -0.98
CA SER A 187 10.64 4.38 -2.06
C SER A 187 9.79 5.61 -1.74
N PRO A 188 10.35 6.83 -1.71
CA PRO A 188 9.59 8.06 -1.51
C PRO A 188 8.44 8.23 -2.51
N LYS A 189 8.59 7.71 -3.73
CA LYS A 189 7.57 7.75 -4.79
C LYS A 189 6.26 7.06 -4.37
N THR A 190 6.33 6.13 -3.42
CA THR A 190 5.16 5.39 -2.90
C THR A 190 4.26 6.31 -2.06
N TYR A 191 4.82 7.34 -1.42
CA TYR A 191 4.17 8.22 -0.45
C TYR A 191 4.00 9.65 -0.95
N ASP A 192 4.61 9.99 -2.07
CA ASP A 192 4.53 11.31 -2.67
C ASP A 192 3.26 11.42 -3.53
N PHE A 193 2.22 12.02 -2.96
CA PHE A 193 0.92 12.18 -3.59
C PHE A 193 0.82 13.50 -4.36
N HIS A 194 1.58 13.62 -5.43
CA HIS A 194 1.46 14.77 -6.33
C HIS A 194 0.07 14.83 -6.99
N PRO A 195 -0.60 16.00 -6.94
CA PRO A 195 -1.90 16.19 -7.56
C PRO A 195 -1.94 15.84 -9.05
N GLU A 196 -0.85 16.09 -9.78
CA GLU A 196 -0.74 15.83 -11.22
C GLU A 196 -0.82 14.32 -11.55
N ARG A 197 -0.54 13.45 -10.59
CA ARG A 197 -0.61 11.99 -10.71
C ARG A 197 -1.85 11.38 -10.07
N ALA A 198 -2.74 12.19 -9.51
CA ALA A 198 -3.94 11.71 -8.82
C ALA A 198 -4.85 10.85 -9.69
N TRP A 199 -4.87 11.10 -11.01
CA TRP A 199 -5.65 10.36 -11.99
C TRP A 199 -5.21 8.89 -12.14
N GLU A 200 -3.92 8.55 -11.89
CA GLU A 200 -3.37 7.19 -11.99
C GLU A 200 -4.03 6.22 -10.99
N ARG A 201 -4.57 6.75 -9.90
CA ARG A 201 -5.23 5.97 -8.83
C ARG A 201 -6.72 5.74 -9.09
N LEU A 202 -7.28 6.40 -10.10
CA LEU A 202 -8.69 6.27 -10.44
C LEU A 202 -8.92 5.04 -11.32
N LYS A 203 -9.83 4.18 -10.90
CA LYS A 203 -10.25 3.01 -11.70
C LYS A 203 -11.18 3.39 -12.87
N THR A 204 -11.13 4.65 -13.29
CA THR A 204 -11.98 5.18 -14.37
C THR A 204 -11.42 4.80 -15.72
N ARG A 205 -12.21 4.12 -16.53
CA ARG A 205 -11.83 3.78 -17.90
C ARG A 205 -12.10 4.95 -18.83
N VAL A 206 -11.05 5.62 -19.30
CA VAL A 206 -11.11 6.62 -20.36
C VAL A 206 -10.74 5.97 -21.70
N ARG A 207 -11.38 6.42 -22.79
CA ARG A 207 -11.19 5.84 -24.13
C ARG A 207 -10.58 6.82 -25.13
N LYS A 208 -10.66 8.11 -24.86
CA LYS A 208 -10.21 9.17 -25.76
C LYS A 208 -9.19 10.06 -25.07
N PRO A 209 -8.20 10.60 -25.81
CA PRO A 209 -7.21 11.54 -25.26
C PRO A 209 -7.86 12.73 -24.56
N ARG A 210 -8.95 13.26 -25.11
CA ARG A 210 -9.72 14.34 -24.51
C ARG A 210 -10.27 13.98 -23.12
N GLU A 211 -10.80 12.76 -22.96
CA GLU A 211 -11.35 12.29 -21.69
C GLU A 211 -10.21 12.15 -20.66
N LEU A 212 -9.04 11.64 -21.08
CA LEU A 212 -7.85 11.53 -20.23
C LEU A 212 -7.36 12.91 -19.78
N ALA A 213 -7.27 13.88 -20.69
CA ALA A 213 -6.83 15.23 -20.36
C ALA A 213 -7.73 15.90 -19.32
N VAL A 214 -9.05 15.75 -19.47
CA VAL A 214 -10.01 16.28 -18.49
C VAL A 214 -9.92 15.50 -17.18
N LEU A 215 -9.79 14.16 -17.21
CA LEU A 215 -9.60 13.33 -16.02
C LEU A 215 -8.38 13.80 -15.20
N MET A 216 -7.24 14.04 -15.86
CA MET A 216 -6.00 14.50 -15.22
C MET A 216 -6.21 15.83 -14.47
N GLU A 217 -6.84 16.82 -15.12
CA GLU A 217 -7.05 18.14 -14.53
C GLU A 217 -8.07 18.14 -13.38
N VAL A 218 -9.17 17.40 -13.55
CA VAL A 218 -10.21 17.31 -12.49
C VAL A 218 -9.71 16.49 -11.29
N ALA A 219 -8.96 15.43 -11.54
CA ALA A 219 -8.34 14.63 -10.47
C ALA A 219 -7.29 15.45 -9.71
N ALA A 220 -6.45 16.23 -10.42
CA ALA A 220 -5.46 17.11 -9.81
C ALA A 220 -6.12 18.20 -8.95
N TRP A 221 -7.14 18.85 -9.46
CA TRP A 221 -7.94 19.82 -8.70
C TRP A 221 -8.54 19.21 -7.43
N ARG A 222 -9.16 18.03 -7.55
CA ARG A 222 -9.75 17.33 -6.40
C ARG A 222 -8.71 17.00 -5.34
N GLU A 223 -7.54 16.56 -5.76
CA GLU A 223 -6.43 16.22 -4.86
C GLU A 223 -5.95 17.46 -4.12
N GLN A 224 -5.71 18.57 -4.80
CA GLN A 224 -5.32 19.85 -4.20
C GLN A 224 -6.36 20.36 -3.20
N GLU A 225 -7.64 20.30 -3.55
CA GLU A 225 -8.72 20.74 -2.66
C GLU A 225 -8.85 19.82 -1.42
N ALA A 226 -8.65 18.51 -1.58
CA ALA A 226 -8.66 17.56 -0.47
C ALA A 226 -7.46 17.78 0.48
N GLN A 227 -6.27 17.99 -0.06
CA GLN A 227 -5.05 18.27 0.70
C GLN A 227 -5.13 19.60 1.44
N SER A 228 -5.55 20.68 0.76
CA SER A 228 -5.60 22.03 1.33
C SER A 228 -6.60 22.15 2.48
N ARG A 229 -7.62 21.31 2.50
CA ARG A 229 -8.68 21.31 3.50
C ARG A 229 -8.55 20.18 4.51
N ASP A 230 -7.57 19.33 4.32
CA ASP A 230 -7.37 18.10 5.10
C ASP A 230 -8.68 17.29 5.23
N VAL A 231 -9.33 16.99 4.10
CA VAL A 231 -10.55 16.19 4.06
C VAL A 231 -10.41 15.03 3.07
N PRO A 232 -11.08 13.89 3.31
CA PRO A 232 -11.06 12.79 2.35
C PRO A 232 -11.49 13.21 0.95
N ARG A 233 -10.82 12.70 -0.08
CA ARG A 233 -11.13 12.97 -1.51
C ARG A 233 -12.61 12.83 -1.85
N SER A 234 -13.26 11.82 -1.27
CA SER A 234 -14.68 11.52 -1.49
C SER A 234 -15.63 12.59 -0.93
N ARG A 235 -15.18 13.40 0.06
CA ARG A 235 -15.94 14.54 0.57
C ARG A 235 -15.84 15.77 -0.34
N VAL A 236 -14.79 15.85 -1.14
CA VAL A 236 -14.66 16.87 -2.18
C VAL A 236 -15.46 16.45 -3.42
N LEU A 237 -15.15 15.27 -3.97
CA LEU A 237 -15.80 14.72 -5.16
C LEU A 237 -15.58 13.21 -5.22
N LYS A 238 -16.65 12.43 -5.44
CA LYS A 238 -16.56 10.97 -5.57
C LYS A 238 -15.88 10.57 -6.88
N ASP A 239 -15.25 9.40 -6.93
CA ASP A 239 -14.55 8.89 -8.11
C ASP A 239 -15.47 8.78 -9.34
N ASP A 240 -16.71 8.32 -9.14
CA ASP A 240 -17.69 8.21 -10.21
C ASP A 240 -18.00 9.58 -10.85
N ALA A 241 -18.08 10.63 -10.01
CA ALA A 241 -18.32 11.98 -10.48
C ALA A 241 -17.12 12.55 -11.26
N VAL A 242 -15.90 12.25 -10.83
CA VAL A 242 -14.68 12.60 -11.58
C VAL A 242 -14.70 11.95 -12.97
N GLY A 243 -15.04 10.65 -13.04
CA GLY A 243 -15.16 9.92 -14.30
C GLY A 243 -16.26 10.46 -15.22
N ASP A 244 -17.40 10.80 -14.65
CA ASP A 244 -18.54 11.36 -15.40
C ASP A 244 -18.22 12.75 -15.97
N ILE A 245 -17.58 13.62 -15.19
CA ILE A 245 -17.07 14.92 -15.64
C ILE A 245 -16.05 14.74 -16.77
N ALA A 246 -15.11 13.79 -16.64
CA ALA A 246 -14.11 13.52 -17.67
C ALA A 246 -14.74 13.09 -18.99
N THR A 247 -15.77 12.24 -18.93
CA THR A 247 -16.48 11.73 -20.11
C THR A 247 -17.29 12.80 -20.82
N HIS A 248 -18.04 13.61 -20.07
CA HIS A 248 -18.96 14.60 -20.63
C HIS A 248 -18.33 15.97 -20.88
N ALA A 249 -17.21 16.26 -20.20
CA ALA A 249 -16.44 17.51 -20.30
C ALA A 249 -17.33 18.77 -20.28
N PRO A 250 -18.07 19.04 -19.18
CA PRO A 250 -18.99 20.19 -19.09
C PRO A 250 -18.19 21.49 -19.08
N THR A 251 -18.45 22.38 -20.07
CA THR A 251 -17.77 23.68 -20.25
C THR A 251 -18.52 24.84 -19.64
N SER A 252 -19.66 24.60 -19.00
CA SER A 252 -20.45 25.61 -18.31
C SER A 252 -21.08 25.02 -17.04
N LEU A 253 -21.47 25.89 -16.10
CA LEU A 253 -22.17 25.48 -14.87
C LEU A 253 -23.49 24.77 -15.18
N GLU A 254 -24.22 25.24 -16.22
CA GLU A 254 -25.46 24.61 -16.66
C GLU A 254 -25.26 23.17 -17.13
N ARG A 255 -24.20 22.89 -17.90
CA ARG A 255 -23.83 21.52 -18.32
C ARG A 255 -23.37 20.69 -17.15
N LEU A 256 -22.64 21.29 -16.20
CA LEU A 256 -22.23 20.63 -14.98
C LEU A 256 -23.44 20.18 -14.14
N ALA A 257 -24.46 21.06 -14.01
CA ALA A 257 -25.70 20.76 -13.30
C ALA A 257 -26.49 19.57 -13.91
N GLY A 258 -26.28 19.28 -15.18
CA GLY A 258 -26.93 18.18 -15.91
C GLY A 258 -26.32 16.78 -15.57
N LEU A 259 -25.19 16.69 -14.90
CA LEU A 259 -24.56 15.41 -14.57
C LEU A 259 -25.27 14.72 -13.41
N ARG A 260 -25.63 13.44 -13.62
CA ARG A 260 -26.37 12.65 -12.63
C ARG A 260 -25.52 12.21 -11.44
N SER A 261 -24.22 12.13 -11.61
CA SER A 261 -23.25 11.76 -10.57
C SER A 261 -23.03 12.87 -9.54
N LEU A 262 -23.50 14.08 -9.82
CA LEU A 262 -23.38 15.24 -8.93
C LEU A 262 -24.68 15.48 -8.14
N PRO A 263 -24.59 15.91 -6.88
CA PRO A 263 -25.75 16.36 -6.11
C PRO A 263 -26.46 17.54 -6.78
N LYS A 264 -27.79 17.64 -6.64
CA LYS A 264 -28.54 18.80 -7.12
C LYS A 264 -27.99 20.10 -6.52
N GLY A 265 -27.76 21.09 -7.36
CA GLY A 265 -27.23 22.39 -6.93
C GLY A 265 -25.71 22.44 -6.74
N PHE A 266 -25.00 21.37 -7.09
CA PHE A 266 -23.53 21.32 -7.01
C PHE A 266 -22.86 22.39 -7.90
N ASP A 267 -23.45 22.70 -9.04
CA ASP A 267 -23.06 23.80 -9.95
C ASP A 267 -22.95 25.15 -9.25
N ARG A 268 -23.80 25.37 -8.23
CA ARG A 268 -23.84 26.62 -7.42
C ARG A 268 -22.93 26.55 -6.19
N SER A 269 -22.28 25.42 -5.97
CA SER A 269 -21.28 25.29 -4.92
C SER A 269 -20.04 26.11 -5.27
N LYS A 270 -19.22 26.38 -4.24
CA LYS A 270 -17.91 27.03 -4.42
C LYS A 270 -16.99 26.29 -5.43
N TRP A 271 -17.23 25.00 -5.67
CA TRP A 271 -16.43 24.16 -6.54
C TRP A 271 -16.90 24.12 -8.00
N GLY A 272 -18.11 24.57 -8.29
CA GLY A 272 -18.68 24.51 -9.63
C GLY A 272 -17.82 25.22 -10.68
N ALA A 273 -17.44 26.47 -10.39
CA ALA A 273 -16.58 27.27 -11.27
C ALA A 273 -15.17 26.65 -11.43
N ASP A 274 -14.59 26.16 -10.34
CA ASP A 274 -13.24 25.56 -10.35
C ASP A 274 -13.20 24.29 -11.20
N ILE A 275 -14.23 23.45 -11.11
CA ILE A 275 -14.36 22.24 -11.95
C ILE A 275 -14.50 22.60 -13.42
N VAL A 276 -15.34 23.59 -13.75
CA VAL A 276 -15.47 24.05 -15.15
C VAL A 276 -14.13 24.59 -15.67
N ALA A 277 -13.38 25.33 -14.85
CA ALA A 277 -12.03 25.79 -15.18
C ALA A 277 -11.05 24.61 -15.36
N ALA A 278 -11.09 23.60 -14.51
CA ALA A 278 -10.28 22.39 -14.67
C ALA A 278 -10.62 21.64 -15.96
N VAL A 279 -11.91 21.51 -16.29
CA VAL A 279 -12.35 20.93 -17.58
C VAL A 279 -11.79 21.72 -18.76
N GLN A 280 -11.85 23.05 -18.72
CA GLN A 280 -11.34 23.91 -19.80
C GLN A 280 -9.82 23.76 -19.95
N ARG A 281 -9.05 23.69 -18.84
CA ARG A 281 -7.60 23.39 -18.88
C ARG A 281 -7.34 22.04 -19.53
N GLY A 282 -8.10 21.01 -19.15
CA GLY A 282 -7.97 19.67 -19.75
C GLY A 282 -8.24 19.67 -21.25
N LEU A 283 -9.27 20.42 -21.71
CA LEU A 283 -9.59 20.55 -23.12
C LEU A 283 -8.55 21.34 -23.92
N ALA A 284 -7.79 22.21 -23.28
CA ALA A 284 -6.72 23.00 -23.88
C ALA A 284 -5.36 22.25 -23.92
N ARG A 285 -5.20 21.10 -23.26
CA ARG A 285 -3.96 20.31 -23.31
C ARG A 285 -3.68 19.80 -24.72
N ASP A 286 -2.40 19.85 -25.11
CA ASP A 286 -1.93 19.21 -26.35
C ASP A 286 -2.04 17.68 -26.22
N PRO A 287 -2.83 17.02 -27.09
CA PRO A 287 -2.94 15.54 -27.08
C PRO A 287 -1.62 14.81 -27.22
N ALA A 288 -0.59 15.43 -27.84
CA ALA A 288 0.73 14.84 -28.01
C ALA A 288 1.49 14.68 -26.67
N THR A 289 1.14 15.47 -25.66
CA THR A 289 1.76 15.44 -24.33
C THR A 289 1.10 14.45 -23.36
N LEU A 290 -0.02 13.86 -23.76
CA LEU A 290 -0.76 12.95 -22.89
C LEU A 290 -0.14 11.55 -22.84
N PRO A 291 -0.22 10.87 -21.68
CA PRO A 291 0.11 9.46 -21.60
C PRO A 291 -0.69 8.64 -22.62
N LYS A 292 -0.05 7.59 -23.13
CA LYS A 292 -0.76 6.68 -24.05
C LYS A 292 -1.89 5.97 -23.28
N ILE A 293 -3.11 6.08 -23.82
CA ILE A 293 -4.22 5.31 -23.30
C ILE A 293 -3.99 3.85 -23.68
N GLU A 294 -3.81 3.01 -22.67
CA GLU A 294 -3.78 1.59 -22.91
C GLU A 294 -5.12 1.14 -23.46
N LYS A 295 -5.11 0.67 -24.71
CA LYS A 295 -6.30 0.08 -25.30
C LYS A 295 -6.64 -1.16 -24.46
N PRO A 296 -7.94 -1.39 -24.14
CA PRO A 296 -8.32 -2.68 -23.57
C PRO A 296 -7.73 -3.76 -24.48
N ARG A 297 -6.85 -4.58 -23.96
CA ARG A 297 -6.25 -5.70 -24.71
C ARG A 297 -7.30 -6.76 -24.96
N GLY A 298 -8.28 -6.44 -25.80
CA GLY A 298 -9.39 -7.28 -26.19
C GLY A 298 -8.98 -8.20 -27.31
N ASN A 299 -8.16 -9.19 -27.03
CA ASN A 299 -8.15 -10.44 -27.79
C ASN A 299 -8.88 -11.47 -26.93
N SER A 300 -9.95 -12.07 -27.47
CA SER A 300 -10.64 -13.20 -26.80
C SER A 300 -9.66 -14.31 -26.45
N ASN A 301 -8.58 -14.49 -27.21
CA ASN A 301 -7.50 -15.42 -26.92
C ASN A 301 -6.63 -14.96 -25.74
N GLY A 302 -6.45 -13.66 -25.51
CA GLY A 302 -5.67 -13.14 -24.38
C GLY A 302 -6.30 -13.45 -23.03
N ALA A 303 -7.62 -13.39 -22.93
CA ALA A 303 -8.32 -13.70 -21.68
C ALA A 303 -8.15 -15.19 -21.28
N ALA A 304 -8.20 -16.10 -22.24
CA ALA A 304 -7.97 -17.52 -21.98
C ALA A 304 -6.51 -17.79 -21.54
N ILE A 305 -5.53 -17.09 -22.13
CA ILE A 305 -4.13 -17.18 -21.72
C ILE A 305 -3.98 -16.70 -20.29
N VAL A 306 -4.60 -15.59 -19.91
CA VAL A 306 -4.56 -15.06 -18.53
C VAL A 306 -5.11 -16.09 -17.54
N GLU A 307 -6.21 -16.78 -17.87
CA GLU A 307 -6.74 -17.83 -16.98
C GLU A 307 -5.76 -19.01 -16.82
N LEU A 308 -5.10 -19.45 -17.88
CA LEU A 308 -4.04 -20.46 -17.78
C LEU A 308 -2.86 -19.98 -16.94
N LEU A 309 -2.44 -18.73 -17.10
CA LEU A 309 -1.39 -18.11 -16.28
C LEU A 309 -1.78 -18.04 -14.80
N LYS A 310 -3.04 -17.75 -14.47
CA LYS A 310 -3.54 -17.79 -13.08
C LYS A 310 -3.45 -19.20 -12.48
N VAL A 311 -3.76 -20.23 -13.25
CA VAL A 311 -3.63 -21.64 -12.80
C VAL A 311 -2.16 -21.96 -12.56
N LEU A 312 -1.26 -21.60 -13.49
CA LEU A 312 0.18 -21.79 -13.33
C LEU A 312 0.72 -21.05 -12.11
N LEU A 313 0.30 -19.79 -11.90
CA LEU A 313 0.69 -18.98 -10.75
C LEU A 313 0.27 -19.66 -9.43
N ARG A 314 -0.97 -20.11 -9.34
CA ARG A 314 -1.47 -20.81 -8.16
C ARG A 314 -0.68 -22.10 -7.88
N MET A 315 -0.44 -22.90 -8.92
CA MET A 315 0.37 -24.11 -8.80
C MET A 315 1.81 -23.78 -8.32
N THR A 316 2.40 -22.73 -8.85
CA THR A 316 3.75 -22.27 -8.44
C THR A 316 3.75 -21.82 -6.99
N SER A 317 2.78 -21.01 -6.59
CA SER A 317 2.57 -20.53 -5.23
C SER A 317 2.46 -21.69 -4.23
N GLU A 318 1.61 -22.67 -4.49
CA GLU A 318 1.41 -23.86 -3.64
C GLU A 318 2.68 -24.72 -3.56
N ARG A 319 3.35 -24.95 -4.71
CA ARG A 319 4.58 -25.78 -4.80
C ARG A 319 5.74 -25.19 -4.02
N HIS A 320 5.89 -23.88 -4.06
CA HIS A 320 7.03 -23.17 -3.46
C HIS A 320 6.70 -22.55 -2.10
N ALA A 321 5.47 -22.67 -1.63
CA ALA A 321 4.97 -22.03 -0.42
C ALA A 321 5.36 -20.53 -0.39
N VAL A 322 4.88 -19.78 -1.39
CA VAL A 322 5.02 -18.33 -1.55
C VAL A 322 3.67 -17.76 -1.93
N ALA A 323 3.25 -16.67 -1.37
CA ALA A 323 1.98 -16.02 -1.72
C ALA A 323 1.94 -15.63 -3.21
N SER A 324 0.82 -15.91 -3.88
CA SER A 324 0.66 -15.61 -5.31
C SER A 324 0.89 -14.14 -5.63
N LYS A 325 0.41 -13.25 -4.77
CA LYS A 325 0.50 -11.79 -4.93
C LYS A 325 1.94 -11.26 -4.99
N VAL A 326 2.87 -11.90 -4.27
CA VAL A 326 4.30 -11.50 -4.30
C VAL A 326 4.98 -11.99 -5.57
N ILE A 327 4.51 -13.10 -6.18
CA ILE A 327 5.07 -13.62 -7.43
C ILE A 327 4.60 -12.79 -8.62
N ALA A 328 3.26 -12.62 -8.77
CA ALA A 328 2.66 -11.86 -9.86
C ALA A 328 1.25 -11.38 -9.49
N THR A 329 0.88 -10.20 -9.96
CA THR A 329 -0.49 -9.66 -9.90
C THR A 329 -1.27 -10.05 -11.15
N VAL A 330 -2.60 -9.88 -11.11
CA VAL A 330 -3.45 -10.09 -12.31
C VAL A 330 -3.05 -9.14 -13.45
N ASP A 331 -2.68 -7.90 -13.13
CA ASP A 331 -2.18 -6.93 -14.11
C ASP A 331 -0.89 -7.42 -14.77
N ASP A 332 0.05 -7.99 -13.99
CA ASP A 332 1.26 -8.60 -14.55
C ASP A 332 0.92 -9.72 -15.54
N LEU A 333 -0.04 -10.59 -15.19
CA LEU A 333 -0.47 -11.68 -16.06
C LEU A 333 -1.11 -11.17 -17.36
N GLU A 334 -1.93 -10.12 -17.28
CA GLU A 334 -2.54 -9.47 -18.45
C GLU A 334 -1.47 -8.85 -19.35
N ARG A 335 -0.46 -8.20 -18.76
CA ARG A 335 0.68 -7.62 -19.50
C ARG A 335 1.56 -8.70 -20.13
N ILE A 336 1.89 -9.77 -19.41
CA ILE A 336 2.64 -10.93 -19.95
C ILE A 336 1.86 -11.59 -21.10
N ALA A 337 0.55 -11.76 -20.97
CA ALA A 337 -0.27 -12.31 -22.03
C ALA A 337 -0.22 -11.49 -23.33
N GLY A 338 -0.05 -10.16 -23.21
CA GLY A 338 0.03 -9.23 -24.34
C GLY A 338 1.43 -9.00 -24.91
N ASP A 339 2.49 -9.10 -24.10
CA ASP A 339 3.85 -8.75 -24.45
C ASP A 339 4.86 -9.64 -23.71
N ASP A 340 5.80 -10.27 -24.43
CA ASP A 340 6.83 -11.12 -23.85
C ASP A 340 7.92 -10.32 -23.11
N HIS A 341 8.02 -9.05 -23.42
CA HIS A 341 8.95 -8.10 -22.82
C HIS A 341 8.25 -7.09 -21.91
N ALA A 342 7.06 -7.49 -21.36
CA ALA A 342 6.35 -6.64 -20.42
C ALA A 342 7.26 -6.24 -19.25
N ASP A 343 7.33 -4.95 -18.97
CA ASP A 343 8.04 -4.43 -17.80
C ASP A 343 7.21 -4.67 -16.55
N VAL A 344 7.34 -5.86 -15.98
CA VAL A 344 6.63 -6.35 -14.80
C VAL A 344 7.58 -7.11 -13.87
N PRO A 345 7.38 -7.03 -12.54
CA PRO A 345 8.21 -7.76 -11.57
C PRO A 345 8.26 -9.27 -11.82
N ALA A 346 7.17 -9.86 -12.28
CA ALA A 346 7.06 -11.28 -12.58
C ALA A 346 8.04 -11.79 -13.65
N LEU A 347 8.62 -10.91 -14.48
CA LEU A 347 9.63 -11.23 -15.50
C LEU A 347 11.07 -10.83 -15.11
N SER A 348 11.33 -10.51 -13.83
CA SER A 348 12.65 -10.14 -13.33
C SER A 348 13.03 -10.93 -12.06
N GLY A 349 14.32 -10.98 -11.75
CA GLY A 349 14.87 -11.58 -10.54
C GLY A 349 14.35 -12.99 -10.25
N TRP A 350 14.19 -13.30 -8.98
CA TRP A 350 13.72 -14.60 -8.50
C TRP A 350 12.28 -14.96 -8.97
N ARG A 351 11.44 -13.96 -9.26
CA ARG A 351 10.07 -14.17 -9.78
C ARG A 351 10.10 -14.74 -11.19
N ARG A 352 11.03 -14.28 -12.01
CA ARG A 352 11.26 -14.82 -13.36
C ARG A 352 11.65 -16.28 -13.31
N GLU A 353 12.63 -16.64 -12.47
CA GLU A 353 13.08 -18.02 -12.30
C GLU A 353 11.97 -18.94 -11.81
N LEU A 354 11.18 -18.46 -10.83
CA LEU A 354 10.14 -19.24 -10.21
C LEU A 354 8.92 -19.46 -11.12
N PHE A 355 8.51 -18.39 -11.83
CA PHE A 355 7.24 -18.29 -12.55
C PHE A 355 7.39 -17.76 -13.97
N GLY A 356 8.09 -16.65 -14.17
CA GLY A 356 8.08 -15.88 -15.42
C GLY A 356 8.50 -16.69 -16.65
N GLU A 357 9.55 -17.50 -16.55
CA GLU A 357 10.02 -18.37 -17.67
C GLU A 357 8.96 -19.41 -18.04
N LYS A 358 8.33 -20.01 -17.05
CA LYS A 358 7.24 -20.97 -17.27
C LYS A 358 5.98 -20.30 -17.83
N ALA A 359 5.70 -19.07 -17.43
CA ALA A 359 4.59 -18.27 -17.95
C ALA A 359 4.77 -18.00 -19.46
N LEU A 360 5.97 -17.59 -19.86
CA LEU A 360 6.30 -17.41 -21.28
C LEU A 360 6.28 -18.74 -22.05
N ALA A 361 6.80 -19.82 -21.47
CA ALA A 361 6.76 -21.16 -22.09
C ALA A 361 5.33 -21.64 -22.30
N LEU A 362 4.44 -21.42 -21.30
CA LEU A 362 3.02 -21.75 -21.41
C LEU A 362 2.32 -20.93 -22.50
N LYS A 363 2.57 -19.63 -22.55
CA LYS A 363 2.04 -18.72 -23.57
C LYS A 363 2.40 -19.16 -24.99
N HIS A 364 3.62 -19.64 -25.18
CA HIS A 364 4.14 -20.10 -26.49
C HIS A 364 3.88 -21.57 -26.80
N GLY A 365 3.13 -22.28 -25.96
CA GLY A 365 2.79 -23.68 -26.19
C GLY A 365 3.94 -24.67 -25.96
N LYS A 366 5.10 -24.22 -25.44
CA LYS A 366 6.22 -25.06 -25.01
C LYS A 366 5.98 -25.74 -23.66
N LEU A 367 4.97 -25.29 -22.92
CA LEU A 367 4.51 -25.85 -21.68
C LEU A 367 2.99 -26.06 -21.79
N ALA A 368 2.47 -27.14 -21.24
CA ALA A 368 1.04 -27.40 -21.10
C ALA A 368 0.68 -27.66 -19.63
N LEU A 369 -0.54 -27.36 -19.25
CA LEU A 369 -1.07 -27.75 -17.95
C LEU A 369 -1.95 -29.00 -18.11
N ALA A 370 -1.69 -30.02 -17.31
CA ALA A 370 -2.41 -31.27 -17.28
C ALA A 370 -2.82 -31.63 -15.84
N ILE A 371 -3.74 -32.58 -15.69
CA ILE A 371 -4.07 -33.12 -14.37
C ILE A 371 -3.41 -34.51 -14.26
N GLU A 372 -2.47 -34.61 -13.30
CA GLU A 372 -1.80 -35.84 -12.97
C GLU A 372 -2.08 -36.20 -11.51
N LYS A 373 -2.62 -37.41 -11.30
CA LYS A 373 -2.96 -37.91 -9.95
C LYS A 373 -3.80 -36.91 -9.11
N GLY A 374 -4.74 -36.21 -9.78
CA GLY A 374 -5.64 -35.25 -9.14
C GLY A 374 -5.02 -33.89 -8.83
N LYS A 375 -3.80 -33.59 -9.30
CA LYS A 375 -3.13 -32.30 -9.15
C LYS A 375 -2.77 -31.71 -10.51
N VAL A 376 -2.73 -30.38 -10.57
CA VAL A 376 -2.26 -29.67 -11.77
C VAL A 376 -0.74 -29.87 -11.89
N ALA A 377 -0.30 -30.31 -13.06
CA ALA A 377 1.10 -30.47 -13.42
C ALA A 377 1.43 -29.65 -14.67
N ALA A 378 2.66 -29.15 -14.74
CA ALA A 378 3.20 -28.52 -15.92
C ALA A 378 4.00 -29.57 -16.69
N VAL A 379 3.68 -29.76 -17.97
CA VAL A 379 4.27 -30.76 -18.86
C VAL A 379 4.95 -30.02 -20.03
N GLU A 380 6.23 -30.26 -20.21
CA GLU A 380 6.97 -29.73 -21.36
C GLU A 380 6.42 -30.37 -22.65
N ARG A 381 6.41 -29.57 -23.71
CA ARG A 381 6.02 -30.01 -25.05
C ARG A 381 7.19 -29.79 -26.00
N ASP A 382 7.46 -30.81 -26.76
CA ASP A 382 8.45 -30.78 -27.84
C ASP A 382 8.07 -29.81 -28.98
#